data_cce60d1e3d9239a83f6c0d39260f23a4
#
_entry.id   cce60d1e3d9239a83f6c0d39260f23a4
#
_cell.length_a   1.000
_cell.length_b   1.000
_cell.length_c   1.000
_cell.angle_alpha   90.00
_cell.angle_beta   90.00
_cell.angle_gamma   90.00
#
_symmetry.space_group_name_H-M   'P 1'
#
loop_
_entity.id
_entity.type
_entity.pdbx_description
1 polymer ?
#
loop_
_entity_poly.entity_id
_entity_poly.type
_entity_poly.pdbx_seq_one_letter_code
_entity_poly.pdbx_strand_id
1 'polypeptide(L)'
;MSENNAKFANLTLPNGEQFKLPIHSGTIGPDVIEIKKLYADTDHFTYDPGFTSTGSCKSDITYIDGDKGVLLHRGYRIEDLAENCDYLEVAYLLLKGELPNKSQKLEFDNKITTHTMVHEQLALFFRGFR
;
A
#
# COMPACT_ATOMS: atom_id res chain seq x y z
N MET A 1 22.38 2.72 11.77
CA MET A 1 22.52 2.40 10.33
C MET A 1 22.61 0.89 10.26
N SER A 2 21.48 0.20 10.01
CA SER A 2 21.50 -1.26 9.85
C SER A 2 22.04 -1.56 8.46
N GLU A 3 23.11 -2.34 8.41
CA GLU A 3 23.62 -2.93 7.17
C GLU A 3 22.47 -3.63 6.45
N ASN A 4 22.10 -3.07 5.31
CA ASN A 4 21.07 -3.63 4.44
C ASN A 4 21.69 -4.86 3.77
N ASN A 5 21.63 -6.01 4.43
CA ASN A 5 22.07 -7.29 3.88
C ASN A 5 21.10 -7.65 2.77
N ALA A 6 21.38 -7.19 1.54
CA ALA A 6 20.52 -7.38 0.39
C ALA A 6 20.32 -8.89 0.18
N LYS A 7 19.09 -9.36 0.39
CA LYS A 7 18.71 -10.75 0.15
C LYS A 7 18.44 -10.96 -1.34
N PHE A 8 18.81 -12.11 -1.86
CA PHE A 8 18.57 -12.49 -3.26
C PHE A 8 17.99 -13.88 -3.36
N ALA A 9 17.05 -14.07 -4.26
CA ALA A 9 16.67 -15.37 -4.76
C ALA A 9 17.52 -15.70 -6.00
N ASN A 10 17.93 -16.94 -6.16
CA ASN A 10 18.65 -17.38 -7.35
C ASN A 10 17.68 -18.14 -8.27
N LEU A 11 17.55 -17.68 -9.50
CA LEU A 11 16.84 -18.37 -10.57
C LEU A 11 17.87 -19.05 -11.46
N THR A 12 17.75 -20.36 -11.63
CA THR A 12 18.60 -21.12 -12.57
C THR A 12 17.74 -21.60 -13.74
N LEU A 13 18.14 -21.23 -14.95
CA LEU A 13 17.47 -21.69 -16.17
C LEU A 13 17.98 -23.07 -16.61
N PRO A 14 17.24 -23.78 -17.49
CA PRO A 14 17.64 -25.10 -17.98
C PRO A 14 18.99 -25.14 -18.71
N ASN A 15 19.44 -23.99 -19.27
CA ASN A 15 20.76 -23.85 -19.89
C ASN A 15 21.90 -23.69 -18.89
N GLY A 16 21.61 -23.66 -17.57
CA GLY A 16 22.60 -23.50 -16.50
C GLY A 16 22.90 -22.03 -16.12
N GLU A 17 22.33 -21.07 -16.80
CA GLU A 17 22.49 -19.63 -16.46
C GLU A 17 21.79 -19.32 -15.12
N GLN A 18 22.45 -18.49 -14.31
CA GLN A 18 21.94 -18.09 -13.00
C GLN A 18 21.73 -16.60 -12.91
N PHE A 19 20.56 -16.22 -12.39
CA PHE A 19 20.15 -14.83 -12.21
C PHE A 19 19.80 -14.57 -10.74
N LYS A 20 20.24 -13.41 -10.23
CA LYS A 20 19.94 -12.97 -8.86
C LYS A 20 18.77 -12.00 -8.91
N LEU A 21 17.68 -12.35 -8.24
CA LEU A 21 16.47 -11.54 -8.10
C LEU A 21 16.45 -10.92 -6.70
N PRO A 22 16.33 -9.59 -6.58
CA PRO A 22 16.27 -8.95 -5.27
C PRO A 22 15.04 -9.42 -4.47
N ILE A 23 15.21 -9.55 -3.15
CA ILE A 23 14.13 -9.83 -2.21
C ILE A 23 13.85 -8.57 -1.40
N HIS A 24 12.59 -8.16 -1.36
CA HIS A 24 12.11 -7.10 -0.51
C HIS A 24 11.33 -7.68 0.66
N SER A 25 11.68 -7.25 1.88
CA SER A 25 10.96 -7.60 3.09
C SER A 25 10.12 -6.41 3.54
N GLY A 26 8.83 -6.63 3.79
CA GLY A 26 7.97 -5.63 4.43
C GLY A 26 8.19 -5.59 5.95
N THR A 27 7.56 -4.64 6.63
CA THR A 27 7.52 -4.60 8.10
C THR A 27 6.77 -5.81 8.65
N ILE A 28 5.73 -6.23 7.95
CA ILE A 28 4.91 -7.41 8.21
C ILE A 28 4.55 -8.08 6.88
N GLY A 29 4.23 -9.37 6.93
CA GLY A 29 3.87 -10.16 5.76
C GLY A 29 5.05 -10.92 5.15
N PRO A 30 4.82 -11.66 4.06
CA PRO A 30 5.85 -12.44 3.38
C PRO A 30 6.87 -11.55 2.65
N ASP A 31 8.07 -12.08 2.47
CA ASP A 31 9.07 -11.50 1.58
C ASP A 31 8.60 -11.57 0.13
N VAL A 32 9.00 -10.60 -0.69
CA VAL A 32 8.61 -10.49 -2.11
C VAL A 32 9.85 -10.54 -2.99
N ILE A 33 9.82 -11.35 -4.04
CA ILE A 33 10.88 -11.42 -5.05
C ILE A 33 10.60 -10.38 -6.14
N GLU A 34 11.53 -9.47 -6.39
CA GLU A 34 11.41 -8.48 -7.45
C GLU A 34 11.73 -9.10 -8.81
N ILE A 35 10.73 -9.15 -9.69
CA ILE A 35 10.84 -9.72 -11.03
C ILE A 35 10.90 -8.65 -12.14
N LYS A 36 11.07 -7.37 -11.78
CA LYS A 36 11.04 -6.25 -12.74
C LYS A 36 11.99 -6.42 -13.93
N LYS A 37 13.18 -7.00 -13.69
CA LYS A 37 14.19 -7.22 -14.71
C LYS A 37 14.15 -8.62 -15.33
N LEU A 38 13.29 -9.50 -14.84
CA LEU A 38 13.27 -10.90 -15.26
C LEU A 38 13.21 -11.07 -16.78
N TYR A 39 12.28 -10.39 -17.44
CA TYR A 39 12.13 -10.49 -18.89
C TYR A 39 13.37 -9.96 -19.64
N ALA A 40 13.88 -8.80 -19.22
CA ALA A 40 15.02 -8.17 -19.90
C ALA A 40 16.30 -9.02 -19.79
N ASP A 41 16.47 -9.71 -18.65
CA ASP A 41 17.69 -10.48 -18.38
C ASP A 41 17.60 -11.94 -18.88
N THR A 42 16.38 -12.50 -19.00
CA THR A 42 16.19 -13.94 -19.27
C THR A 42 15.28 -14.29 -20.44
N ASP A 43 14.59 -13.30 -21.04
CA ASP A 43 13.53 -13.48 -22.04
C ASP A 43 12.37 -14.39 -21.57
N HIS A 44 12.11 -14.41 -20.24
CA HIS A 44 11.03 -15.18 -19.64
C HIS A 44 10.06 -14.30 -18.87
N PHE A 45 8.77 -14.64 -18.93
CA PHE A 45 7.72 -14.06 -18.10
C PHE A 45 7.32 -15.02 -16.97
N THR A 46 6.77 -14.46 -15.90
CA THR A 46 6.05 -15.25 -14.89
C THR A 46 4.62 -15.49 -15.36
N TYR A 47 4.04 -16.61 -14.94
CA TYR A 47 2.64 -16.93 -15.18
C TYR A 47 1.94 -17.17 -13.84
N ASP A 48 1.08 -16.24 -13.44
CA ASP A 48 0.33 -16.28 -12.18
C ASP A 48 -1.12 -15.82 -12.43
N PRO A 49 -2.00 -16.71 -12.93
CA PRO A 49 -3.39 -16.39 -13.21
C PRO A 49 -4.12 -16.06 -11.91
N GLY A 50 -4.70 -14.85 -11.85
CA GLY A 50 -5.42 -14.35 -10.68
C GLY A 50 -4.54 -13.69 -9.62
N PHE A 51 -3.25 -13.52 -9.87
CA PHE A 51 -2.29 -12.84 -8.98
C PHE A 51 -2.27 -13.41 -7.56
N THR A 52 -2.35 -14.74 -7.45
CA THR A 52 -2.42 -15.45 -6.16
C THR A 52 -1.11 -15.43 -5.38
N SER A 53 0.02 -15.25 -6.09
CA SER A 53 1.37 -15.22 -5.50
C SER A 53 2.18 -14.01 -5.95
N THR A 54 1.54 -13.00 -6.54
CA THR A 54 2.22 -11.82 -7.09
C THR A 54 1.87 -10.56 -6.30
N GLY A 55 2.88 -9.92 -5.69
CA GLY A 55 2.77 -8.58 -5.11
C GLY A 55 2.66 -7.52 -6.21
N SER A 56 1.52 -6.84 -6.33
CA SER A 56 1.26 -5.86 -7.39
C SER A 56 1.79 -4.47 -7.08
N CYS A 57 1.90 -4.10 -5.80
CA CYS A 57 2.39 -2.79 -5.37
C CYS A 57 2.96 -2.83 -3.94
N LYS A 58 3.74 -1.81 -3.62
CA LYS A 58 4.15 -1.52 -2.25
C LYS A 58 3.18 -0.53 -1.64
N SER A 59 2.68 -0.82 -0.44
CA SER A 59 1.79 0.06 0.31
C SER A 59 2.27 0.20 1.76
N ASP A 60 2.26 1.42 2.27
CA ASP A 60 2.50 1.73 3.67
C ASP A 60 1.18 2.04 4.42
N ILE A 61 0.04 1.89 3.74
CA ILE A 61 -1.27 2.31 4.26
C ILE A 61 -2.01 1.14 4.89
N THR A 62 -2.10 0.02 4.18
CA THR A 62 -2.97 -1.09 4.61
C THR A 62 -2.23 -2.42 4.55
N TYR A 63 -2.39 -3.22 5.59
CA TYR A 63 -2.02 -4.64 5.60
C TYR A 63 -3.28 -5.49 5.81
N ILE A 64 -3.41 -6.54 5.01
CA ILE A 64 -4.52 -7.50 5.09
C ILE A 64 -3.95 -8.92 5.13
N ASP A 65 -4.39 -9.68 6.10
CA ASP A 65 -4.18 -11.13 6.18
C ASP A 65 -5.56 -11.79 6.30
N GLY A 66 -6.09 -12.24 5.16
CA GLY A 66 -7.44 -12.81 5.10
C GLY A 66 -7.56 -14.14 5.83
N ASP A 67 -6.48 -14.93 5.89
CA ASP A 67 -6.49 -16.23 6.58
C ASP A 67 -6.55 -16.06 8.09
N LYS A 68 -5.89 -15.02 8.62
CA LYS A 68 -5.90 -14.70 10.05
C LYS A 68 -6.97 -13.69 10.44
N GLY A 69 -7.71 -13.12 9.47
CA GLY A 69 -8.69 -12.07 9.73
C GLY A 69 -8.07 -10.79 10.29
N VAL A 70 -6.87 -10.41 9.84
CA VAL A 70 -6.16 -9.22 10.31
C VAL A 70 -6.24 -8.12 9.27
N LEU A 71 -6.73 -6.95 9.67
CA LEU A 71 -6.72 -5.72 8.87
C LEU A 71 -6.08 -4.60 9.69
N LEU A 72 -5.03 -3.99 9.12
CA LEU A 72 -4.35 -2.86 9.74
C LEU A 72 -4.39 -1.64 8.80
N HIS A 73 -4.62 -0.47 9.37
CA HIS A 73 -4.45 0.82 8.69
C HIS A 73 -3.30 1.60 9.35
N ARG A 74 -2.23 1.85 8.61
CA ARG A 74 -1.01 2.49 9.13
C ARG A 74 -0.45 1.82 10.40
N GLY A 75 -0.67 0.49 10.54
CA GLY A 75 -0.26 -0.28 11.71
C GLY A 75 -1.29 -0.38 12.84
N TYR A 76 -2.38 0.40 12.81
CA TYR A 76 -3.48 0.33 13.77
C TYR A 76 -4.49 -0.74 13.36
N ARG A 77 -4.96 -1.54 14.31
CA ARG A 77 -5.97 -2.56 14.05
C ARG A 77 -7.31 -1.92 13.72
N ILE A 78 -8.03 -2.51 12.75
CA ILE A 78 -9.33 -1.96 12.36
C ILE A 78 -10.35 -1.96 13.49
N GLU A 79 -10.29 -2.97 14.38
CA GLU A 79 -11.16 -3.07 15.54
C GLU A 79 -10.96 -1.88 16.50
N ASP A 80 -9.68 -1.55 16.76
CA ASP A 80 -9.34 -0.42 17.65
C ASP A 80 -9.78 0.93 17.07
N LEU A 81 -9.64 1.08 15.73
CA LEU A 81 -10.08 2.28 15.03
C LEU A 81 -11.61 2.39 15.02
N ALA A 82 -12.32 1.27 14.83
CA ALA A 82 -13.79 1.26 14.79
C ALA A 82 -14.41 1.60 16.15
N GLU A 83 -13.77 1.19 17.24
CA GLU A 83 -14.27 1.44 18.60
C GLU A 83 -13.92 2.83 19.13
N ASN A 84 -12.75 3.37 18.77
CA ASN A 84 -12.17 4.54 19.44
C ASN A 84 -12.02 5.78 18.58
N CYS A 85 -12.22 5.68 17.25
CA CYS A 85 -12.00 6.79 16.32
C CYS A 85 -13.26 7.13 15.53
N ASP A 86 -13.40 8.40 15.20
CA ASP A 86 -14.40 8.83 14.22
C ASP A 86 -13.86 8.77 12.77
N TYR A 87 -14.74 9.02 11.81
CA TYR A 87 -14.40 8.98 10.39
C TYR A 87 -13.26 9.94 10.02
N LEU A 88 -13.26 11.16 10.56
CA LEU A 88 -12.24 12.17 10.21
C LEU A 88 -10.89 11.83 10.85
N GLU A 89 -10.86 11.20 12.01
CA GLU A 89 -9.62 10.70 12.62
C GLU A 89 -8.99 9.59 11.79
N VAL A 90 -9.80 8.65 11.29
CA VAL A 90 -9.31 7.59 10.39
C VAL A 90 -8.87 8.18 9.05
N ALA A 91 -9.62 9.13 8.49
CA ALA A 91 -9.21 9.84 7.27
C ALA A 91 -7.88 10.57 7.44
N TYR A 92 -7.69 11.23 8.57
CA TYR A 92 -6.42 11.89 8.92
C TYR A 92 -5.28 10.87 9.02
N LEU A 93 -5.50 9.76 9.73
CA LEU A 93 -4.52 8.68 9.86
C LEU A 93 -4.05 8.17 8.49
N LEU A 94 -4.98 7.88 7.58
CA LEU A 94 -4.65 7.37 6.25
C LEU A 94 -3.84 8.39 5.42
N LEU A 95 -4.18 9.67 5.52
CA LEU A 95 -3.53 10.75 4.79
C LEU A 95 -2.19 11.17 5.39
N LYS A 96 -2.08 11.20 6.72
CA LYS A 96 -0.92 11.74 7.44
C LYS A 96 0.01 10.69 8.03
N GLY A 97 -0.47 9.45 8.21
CA GLY A 97 0.33 8.33 8.69
C GLY A 97 0.23 8.07 10.20
N GLU A 98 -0.31 9.02 10.97
CA GLU A 98 -0.48 8.94 12.42
C GLU A 98 -1.85 9.49 12.82
N LEU A 99 -2.38 9.02 13.97
CA LEU A 99 -3.61 9.57 14.52
C LEU A 99 -3.42 11.03 14.95
N PRO A 100 -4.43 11.89 14.75
CA PRO A 100 -4.32 13.30 15.13
C PRO A 100 -4.34 13.47 16.65
N ASN A 101 -3.52 14.40 17.15
CA ASN A 101 -3.73 14.93 18.49
C ASN A 101 -4.95 15.87 18.50
N LYS A 102 -5.38 16.34 19.69
CA LYS A 102 -6.60 17.17 19.83
C LYS A 102 -6.57 18.46 18.98
N SER A 103 -5.41 19.09 18.87
CA SER A 103 -5.27 20.33 18.07
C SER A 103 -5.36 20.03 16.58
N GLN A 104 -4.66 18.99 16.13
CA GLN A 104 -4.67 18.55 14.73
C GLN A 104 -6.07 18.07 14.30
N LYS A 105 -6.78 17.37 15.18
CA LYS A 105 -8.17 16.97 14.92
C LYS A 105 -9.05 18.19 14.71
N LEU A 106 -9.02 19.15 15.63
CA LEU A 106 -9.84 20.36 15.54
C LEU A 106 -9.55 21.17 14.25
N GLU A 107 -8.28 21.31 13.89
CA GLU A 107 -7.88 21.98 12.65
C GLU A 107 -8.38 21.23 11.43
N PHE A 108 -8.23 19.90 11.41
CA PHE A 108 -8.65 19.06 10.28
C PHE A 108 -10.17 19.05 10.12
N ASP A 109 -10.92 18.91 11.20
CA ASP A 109 -12.38 18.94 11.23
C ASP A 109 -12.90 20.30 10.70
N ASN A 110 -12.30 21.39 11.17
CA ASN A 110 -12.65 22.74 10.70
C ASN A 110 -12.32 22.91 9.20
N LYS A 111 -11.17 22.41 8.76
CA LYS A 111 -10.77 22.47 7.35
C LYS A 111 -11.74 21.71 6.46
N ILE A 112 -12.13 20.50 6.84
CA ILE A 112 -13.07 19.69 6.05
C ILE A 112 -14.45 20.36 6.03
N THR A 113 -15.00 20.77 7.19
CA THR A 113 -16.34 21.38 7.29
C THR A 113 -16.46 22.68 6.53
N THR A 114 -15.41 23.49 6.48
CA THR A 114 -15.44 24.78 5.78
C THR A 114 -15.16 24.67 4.27
N HIS A 115 -14.71 23.51 3.78
CA HIS A 115 -14.37 23.27 2.36
C HIS A 115 -15.28 22.23 1.68
N THR A 116 -16.51 22.07 2.17
CA THR A 116 -17.49 21.11 1.59
C THR A 116 -18.22 21.64 0.37
N MET A 117 -18.22 22.95 0.14
CA MET A 117 -18.90 23.56 -0.99
C MET A 117 -18.00 23.59 -2.22
N VAL A 118 -18.51 23.08 -3.31
CA VAL A 118 -17.86 23.07 -4.62
C VAL A 118 -18.52 24.12 -5.50
N HIS A 119 -17.73 24.90 -6.24
CA HIS A 119 -18.25 25.88 -7.17
C HIS A 119 -19.15 25.20 -8.23
N GLU A 120 -20.32 25.77 -8.53
CA GLU A 120 -21.32 25.17 -9.43
C GLU A 120 -20.78 24.87 -10.85
N GLN A 121 -19.82 25.67 -11.33
CA GLN A 121 -19.18 25.44 -12.62
C GLN A 121 -18.40 24.12 -12.67
N LEU A 122 -17.93 23.57 -11.54
CA LEU A 122 -17.28 22.27 -11.52
C LEU A 122 -18.27 21.16 -11.87
N ALA A 123 -19.52 21.27 -11.45
CA ALA A 123 -20.57 20.33 -11.85
C ALA A 123 -20.84 20.40 -13.37
N LEU A 124 -20.81 21.61 -13.96
CA LEU A 124 -20.94 21.78 -15.41
C LEU A 124 -19.75 21.21 -16.16
N PHE A 125 -18.54 21.40 -15.64
CA PHE A 125 -17.31 20.81 -16.20
C PHE A 125 -17.41 19.28 -16.28
N PHE A 126 -17.81 18.63 -15.18
CA PHE A 126 -17.98 17.16 -15.17
C PHE A 126 -19.08 16.65 -16.10
N ARG A 127 -20.13 17.43 -16.37
CA ARG A 127 -21.15 17.06 -17.35
C ARG A 127 -20.63 16.98 -18.79
N GLY A 128 -19.50 17.61 -19.08
CA GLY A 128 -18.83 17.56 -20.40
C GLY A 128 -18.14 16.22 -20.67
N PHE A 129 -17.88 15.42 -19.64
CA PHE A 129 -17.30 14.08 -19.78
C PHE A 129 -18.42 13.04 -19.85
N ARG A 130 -18.45 12.28 -20.95
CA ARG A 130 -19.39 11.16 -21.17
C ARG A 130 -18.74 9.85 -20.80
#